data_55c7fa67a5ddca763fce10c37be0df39
#
_entry.id   55c7fa67a5ddca763fce10c37be0df39
#
_cell.length_a   1.000
_cell.length_b   1.000
_cell.length_c   1.000
_cell.angle_alpha   90.00
_cell.angle_beta   90.00
_cell.angle_gamma   90.00
#
_symmetry.space_group_name_H-M   'P 1'
#
loop_
_entity.id
_entity.type
_entity.pdbx_description
1 polymer ?
#
loop_
_entity_poly.entity_id
_entity_poly.type
_entity_poly.pdbx_seq_one_letter_code
_entity_poly.pdbx_strand_id
1 'polypeptide(L)'
;MRRWTLDEEGFTDDRVRYVMDSERLTDGEVPWLDDEPEARFRATYDVHAADTLTMSLTVVNTGDVPMSYEAALHSYLHVGDVSDAGLVGLRGATYLDATETGFPPRLQEPEAVTFGERPVDRVYYSDSSVQLRDAVLGRVVYIVKSGSPQTVVWNPGKEGDHMRCARPGEWRGFVAVEAAACRDRGVTLAPGESHTLSQTLSVETLDV
;
A
#
# COMPACT_ATOMS: atom_id res chain seq x y z
N MET A 1 -18.62 1.84 6.45
CA MET A 1 -17.44 2.70 6.25
C MET A 1 -16.78 2.85 7.60
N ARG A 2 -15.51 2.48 7.75
CA ARG A 2 -14.78 2.53 9.04
C ARG A 2 -14.65 3.95 9.52
N ARG A 3 -14.71 4.17 10.83
CA ARG A 3 -14.70 5.52 11.38
C ARG A 3 -13.32 5.88 11.89
N TRP A 4 -12.51 6.40 11.01
CA TRP A 4 -11.35 7.16 11.41
C TRP A 4 -11.82 8.49 12.02
N THR A 5 -11.23 8.88 13.12
CA THR A 5 -11.48 10.18 13.79
C THR A 5 -10.27 11.07 13.53
N LEU A 6 -10.52 12.31 13.09
CA LEU A 6 -9.46 13.31 12.98
C LEU A 6 -8.92 13.63 14.38
N ASP A 7 -7.60 13.56 14.51
CA ASP A 7 -6.89 14.01 15.71
C ASP A 7 -6.52 15.47 15.53
N GLU A 8 -7.28 16.37 16.15
CA GLU A 8 -7.11 17.81 16.01
C GLU A 8 -5.76 18.31 16.56
N GLU A 9 -5.20 17.63 17.57
CA GLU A 9 -3.86 17.97 18.12
C GLU A 9 -2.74 17.58 17.15
N GLY A 10 -2.95 16.58 16.29
CA GLY A 10 -2.03 16.16 15.25
C GLY A 10 -2.18 16.89 13.92
N PHE A 11 -3.06 17.91 13.84
CA PHE A 11 -3.31 18.66 12.62
C PHE A 11 -2.44 19.92 12.56
N THR A 12 -1.73 20.10 11.44
CA THR A 12 -0.95 21.30 11.10
C THR A 12 -1.17 21.63 9.61
N ASP A 13 -0.56 22.70 9.11
CA ASP A 13 -0.68 23.09 7.69
C ASP A 13 -0.15 22.02 6.72
N ASP A 14 0.77 21.16 7.17
CA ASP A 14 1.45 20.15 6.38
C ASP A 14 1.20 18.70 6.88
N ARG A 15 0.43 18.54 7.97
CA ARG A 15 0.18 17.23 8.58
C ARG A 15 -1.26 17.04 8.96
N VAL A 16 -1.77 15.83 8.69
CA VAL A 16 -3.06 15.37 9.19
C VAL A 16 -2.89 13.99 9.85
N ARG A 17 -3.56 13.81 10.98
CA ARG A 17 -3.58 12.55 11.72
C ARG A 17 -5.00 12.06 11.89
N TYR A 18 -5.20 10.77 11.65
CA TYR A 18 -6.42 10.06 11.98
C TYR A 18 -6.14 8.94 12.96
N VAL A 19 -7.08 8.71 13.86
CA VAL A 19 -7.00 7.63 14.85
C VAL A 19 -8.24 6.74 14.77
N MET A 20 -8.05 5.46 15.08
CA MET A 20 -9.09 4.47 15.19
C MET A 20 -8.76 3.55 16.37
N ASP A 21 -9.67 3.47 17.35
CA ASP A 21 -9.58 2.57 18.49
C ASP A 21 -10.55 1.40 18.29
N SER A 22 -10.09 0.17 18.50
CA SER A 22 -10.92 -1.03 18.36
C SER A 22 -12.15 -1.02 19.28
N GLU A 23 -12.05 -0.41 20.46
CA GLU A 23 -13.15 -0.28 21.42
C GLU A 23 -14.34 0.56 20.91
N ARG A 24 -14.12 1.36 19.87
CA ARG A 24 -15.16 2.20 19.24
C ARG A 24 -15.78 1.56 18.00
N LEU A 25 -15.33 0.35 17.68
CA LEU A 25 -15.85 -0.42 16.55
C LEU A 25 -17.02 -1.29 17.03
N THR A 26 -18.03 -1.39 16.18
CA THR A 26 -19.17 -2.26 16.42
C THR A 26 -18.94 -3.63 15.77
N ASP A 27 -19.67 -4.67 16.22
CA ASP A 27 -19.60 -6.02 15.69
C ASP A 27 -19.75 -6.01 14.15
N GLY A 28 -18.91 -6.79 13.47
CA GLY A 28 -18.87 -6.89 12.01
C GLY A 28 -18.16 -5.74 11.28
N GLU A 29 -17.72 -4.67 11.96
CA GLU A 29 -16.94 -3.60 11.32
C GLU A 29 -15.50 -4.02 10.99
N VAL A 30 -14.95 -4.95 11.77
CA VAL A 30 -13.65 -5.60 11.54
C VAL A 30 -13.85 -7.10 11.72
N PRO A 31 -14.14 -7.86 10.63
CA PRO A 31 -14.55 -9.27 10.74
C PRO A 31 -13.56 -10.17 11.51
N TRP A 32 -12.23 -9.95 11.34
CA TRP A 32 -11.25 -10.74 12.07
C TRP A 32 -11.24 -10.45 13.58
N LEU A 33 -11.74 -9.29 14.02
CA LEU A 33 -11.87 -8.95 15.44
C LEU A 33 -13.04 -9.71 16.10
N ASP A 34 -14.03 -10.11 15.29
CA ASP A 34 -15.14 -10.95 15.77
C ASP A 34 -14.64 -12.37 16.10
N ASP A 35 -13.60 -12.84 15.38
CA ASP A 35 -12.93 -14.12 15.65
C ASP A 35 -11.90 -14.04 16.81
N GLU A 36 -11.42 -12.82 17.12
CA GLU A 36 -10.46 -12.53 18.19
C GLU A 36 -11.03 -11.46 19.16
N PRO A 37 -12.09 -11.75 19.91
CA PRO A 37 -12.85 -10.74 20.68
C PRO A 37 -12.04 -10.09 21.83
N GLU A 38 -10.91 -10.69 22.22
CA GLU A 38 -10.00 -10.16 23.25
C GLU A 38 -8.94 -9.20 22.66
N ALA A 39 -8.77 -9.20 21.34
CA ALA A 39 -7.82 -8.32 20.69
C ALA A 39 -8.26 -6.86 20.81
N ARG A 40 -7.33 -6.00 21.19
CA ARG A 40 -7.53 -4.55 21.28
C ARG A 40 -6.40 -3.84 20.58
N PHE A 41 -6.73 -2.81 19.82
CA PHE A 41 -5.69 -2.01 19.15
C PHE A 41 -6.07 -0.54 19.04
N ARG A 42 -5.04 0.27 18.91
CA ARG A 42 -5.13 1.64 18.42
C ARG A 42 -4.36 1.76 17.12
N ALA A 43 -5.02 2.21 16.07
CA ALA A 43 -4.40 2.53 14.80
C ALA A 43 -4.32 4.05 14.62
N THR A 44 -3.15 4.53 14.19
CA THR A 44 -2.91 5.94 13.89
C THR A 44 -2.44 6.04 12.44
N TYR A 45 -3.11 6.85 11.64
CA TYR A 45 -2.72 7.13 10.26
C TYR A 45 -2.30 8.59 10.14
N ASP A 46 -1.01 8.79 9.91
CA ASP A 46 -0.38 10.10 9.71
C ASP A 46 -0.11 10.33 8.22
N VAL A 47 -0.46 11.51 7.74
CA VAL A 47 -0.06 12.01 6.42
C VAL A 47 0.67 13.33 6.61
N HIS A 48 1.88 13.41 6.09
CA HIS A 48 2.71 14.61 6.09
C HIS A 48 3.10 14.98 4.66
N ALA A 49 2.71 16.16 4.23
CA ALA A 49 2.91 16.68 2.87
C ALA A 49 3.73 17.97 2.92
N ALA A 50 5.03 17.83 2.65
CA ALA A 50 5.98 18.95 2.52
C ALA A 50 6.70 18.80 1.16
N ASP A 51 8.02 18.82 1.11
CA ASP A 51 8.79 18.50 -0.12
C ASP A 51 8.57 17.06 -0.58
N THR A 52 8.18 16.19 0.33
CA THR A 52 7.77 14.80 0.09
C THR A 52 6.41 14.53 0.70
N LEU A 53 5.72 13.51 0.21
CA LEU A 53 4.51 12.99 0.82
C LEU A 53 4.84 11.72 1.61
N THR A 54 4.71 11.77 2.93
CA THR A 54 4.88 10.61 3.80
C THR A 54 3.55 10.18 4.39
N MET A 55 3.23 8.91 4.26
CA MET A 55 2.07 8.25 4.86
C MET A 55 2.56 7.17 5.81
N SER A 56 2.01 7.11 7.02
CA SER A 56 2.40 6.15 8.04
C SER A 56 1.18 5.60 8.77
N LEU A 57 1.09 4.28 8.85
CA LEU A 57 0.10 3.57 9.64
C LEU A 57 0.82 2.90 10.81
N THR A 58 0.55 3.39 12.02
CA THR A 58 1.05 2.79 13.26
C THR A 58 -0.09 2.05 13.94
N VAL A 59 0.13 0.77 14.24
CA VAL A 59 -0.80 -0.06 15.02
C VAL A 59 -0.13 -0.44 16.32
N VAL A 60 -0.81 -0.21 17.43
CA VAL A 60 -0.38 -0.58 18.78
C VAL A 60 -1.37 -1.63 19.31
N ASN A 61 -0.85 -2.74 19.81
CA ASN A 61 -1.67 -3.69 20.58
C ASN A 61 -1.92 -3.10 21.97
N THR A 62 -3.15 -2.69 22.23
CA THR A 62 -3.58 -2.12 23.52
C THR A 62 -4.25 -3.14 24.43
N GLY A 63 -4.36 -4.41 23.99
CA GLY A 63 -4.92 -5.52 24.75
C GLY A 63 -3.88 -6.28 25.55
N ASP A 64 -4.35 -7.33 26.23
CA ASP A 64 -3.55 -8.19 27.10
C ASP A 64 -3.13 -9.52 26.42
N VAL A 65 -3.55 -9.72 25.17
CA VAL A 65 -3.23 -10.92 24.36
C VAL A 65 -2.49 -10.53 23.08
N PRO A 66 -1.63 -11.41 22.52
CA PRO A 66 -1.05 -11.18 21.22
C PRO A 66 -2.13 -11.03 20.14
N MET A 67 -1.93 -10.17 19.16
CA MET A 67 -2.82 -9.98 18.02
C MET A 67 -2.06 -10.02 16.71
N SER A 68 -2.71 -10.46 15.64
CA SER A 68 -2.15 -10.46 14.29
C SER A 68 -3.03 -9.65 13.35
N TYR A 69 -2.42 -8.99 12.37
CA TYR A 69 -3.13 -8.25 11.35
C TYR A 69 -2.34 -8.17 10.05
N GLU A 70 -3.04 -7.85 8.98
CA GLU A 70 -2.47 -7.51 7.69
C GLU A 70 -2.79 -6.04 7.36
N ALA A 71 -1.87 -5.36 6.69
CA ALA A 71 -2.06 -3.98 6.27
C ALA A 71 -1.31 -3.67 4.98
N ALA A 72 -1.87 -2.73 4.20
CA ALA A 72 -1.19 -2.11 3.08
C ALA A 72 -1.56 -0.64 2.97
N LEU A 73 -0.59 0.18 2.56
CA LEU A 73 -0.82 1.55 2.13
C LEU A 73 -1.10 1.54 0.62
N HIS A 74 -2.38 1.48 0.26
CA HIS A 74 -2.85 1.32 -1.12
C HIS A 74 -2.77 2.63 -1.90
N SER A 75 -1.56 3.03 -2.26
CA SER A 75 -1.28 4.29 -2.94
C SER A 75 -1.51 4.16 -4.45
N TYR A 76 -2.48 4.93 -4.98
CA TYR A 76 -2.70 5.10 -6.40
C TYR A 76 -1.82 6.22 -6.93
N LEU A 77 -0.87 5.90 -7.79
CA LEU A 77 0.03 6.86 -8.42
C LEU A 77 -0.50 7.17 -9.83
N HIS A 78 -0.84 8.44 -10.07
CA HIS A 78 -1.22 8.90 -11.39
C HIS A 78 -0.04 8.78 -12.36
N VAL A 79 -0.28 8.32 -13.58
CA VAL A 79 0.67 8.27 -14.70
C VAL A 79 0.00 8.80 -15.97
N GLY A 80 0.79 9.26 -16.93
CA GLY A 80 0.26 9.75 -18.19
C GLY A 80 -0.37 8.65 -19.04
N ASP A 81 0.29 7.51 -19.18
CA ASP A 81 -0.24 6.25 -19.70
C ASP A 81 0.57 5.09 -19.13
N VAL A 82 -0.12 4.05 -18.65
CA VAL A 82 0.55 2.88 -18.05
C VAL A 82 1.44 2.13 -19.03
N SER A 83 1.16 2.18 -20.36
CA SER A 83 1.98 1.54 -21.36
C SER A 83 3.38 2.19 -21.52
N ASP A 84 3.50 3.44 -21.11
CA ASP A 84 4.74 4.22 -21.13
C ASP A 84 5.31 4.42 -19.71
N ALA A 85 4.76 3.71 -18.73
CA ALA A 85 5.25 3.69 -17.37
C ALA A 85 5.96 2.35 -17.05
N GLY A 86 6.95 2.41 -16.16
CA GLY A 86 7.68 1.22 -15.71
C GLY A 86 8.13 1.35 -14.26
N LEU A 87 7.90 0.30 -13.46
CA LEU A 87 8.36 0.25 -12.07
C LEU A 87 9.67 -0.52 -11.99
N VAL A 88 10.73 0.11 -11.51
CA VAL A 88 12.07 -0.49 -11.33
C VAL A 88 12.43 -0.63 -9.86
N GLY A 89 13.39 -1.51 -9.55
CA GLY A 89 13.87 -1.79 -8.20
C GLY A 89 13.39 -3.14 -7.64
N LEU A 90 12.67 -3.94 -8.43
CA LEU A 90 12.16 -5.26 -8.02
C LEU A 90 12.84 -6.43 -8.75
N ARG A 91 13.82 -6.18 -9.61
CA ARG A 91 14.55 -7.23 -10.32
C ARG A 91 15.18 -8.21 -9.32
N GLY A 92 14.99 -9.52 -9.56
CA GLY A 92 15.48 -10.58 -8.70
C GLY A 92 14.58 -10.88 -7.50
N ALA A 93 13.55 -10.09 -7.23
CA ALA A 93 12.58 -10.39 -6.18
C ALA A 93 11.60 -11.49 -6.64
N THR A 94 11.26 -12.37 -5.71
CA THR A 94 10.14 -13.31 -5.90
C THR A 94 8.83 -12.59 -5.63
N TYR A 95 7.80 -12.89 -6.41
CA TYR A 95 6.44 -12.41 -6.19
C TYR A 95 5.40 -13.50 -6.31
N LEU A 96 4.25 -13.32 -5.67
CA LEU A 96 3.05 -14.10 -5.89
C LEU A 96 2.21 -13.40 -6.97
N ASP A 97 1.80 -14.14 -8.00
CA ASP A 97 0.95 -13.62 -9.07
C ASP A 97 -0.52 -13.82 -8.69
N ALA A 98 -1.19 -12.74 -8.29
CA ALA A 98 -2.58 -12.80 -7.87
C ALA A 98 -3.58 -12.80 -9.04
N THR A 99 -3.10 -12.65 -10.28
CA THR A 99 -3.93 -12.85 -11.49
C THR A 99 -4.19 -14.32 -11.80
N GLU A 100 -3.43 -15.22 -11.17
CA GLU A 100 -3.53 -16.67 -11.37
C GLU A 100 -4.07 -17.39 -10.13
N THR A 101 -4.89 -18.42 -10.33
CA THR A 101 -5.40 -19.24 -9.23
C THR A 101 -4.26 -19.90 -8.47
N GLY A 102 -4.31 -19.82 -7.14
CA GLY A 102 -3.29 -20.40 -6.26
C GLY A 102 -2.07 -19.50 -6.05
N PHE A 103 -2.04 -18.32 -6.61
CA PHE A 103 -0.97 -17.33 -6.40
C PHE A 103 0.43 -17.92 -6.62
N PRO A 104 0.74 -18.44 -7.82
CA PRO A 104 2.01 -19.11 -8.04
C PRO A 104 3.18 -18.15 -7.84
N PRO A 105 4.27 -18.60 -7.16
CA PRO A 105 5.48 -17.80 -7.02
C PRO A 105 6.20 -17.68 -8.36
N ARG A 106 6.71 -16.49 -8.64
CA ARG A 106 7.48 -16.16 -9.83
C ARG A 106 8.67 -15.28 -9.48
N LEU A 107 9.66 -15.24 -10.37
CA LEU A 107 10.83 -14.38 -10.25
C LEU A 107 10.67 -13.16 -11.18
N GLN A 108 10.92 -11.96 -10.67
CA GLN A 108 11.01 -10.75 -11.51
C GLN A 108 12.34 -10.73 -12.25
N GLU A 109 12.38 -11.23 -13.48
CA GLU A 109 13.59 -11.25 -14.30
C GLU A 109 13.86 -9.92 -15.02
N PRO A 110 12.84 -9.29 -15.67
CA PRO A 110 13.03 -7.98 -16.29
C PRO A 110 13.39 -6.88 -15.29
N GLU A 111 14.13 -5.88 -15.76
CA GLU A 111 14.52 -4.71 -14.94
C GLU A 111 13.30 -3.96 -14.42
N ALA A 112 12.30 -3.77 -15.29
CA ALA A 112 11.07 -3.07 -14.94
C ALA A 112 9.85 -3.99 -14.95
N VAL A 113 8.92 -3.75 -14.06
CA VAL A 113 7.53 -4.18 -14.18
C VAL A 113 6.86 -3.25 -15.17
N THR A 114 6.31 -3.80 -16.24
CA THR A 114 5.57 -3.06 -17.27
C THR A 114 4.08 -3.33 -17.18
N PHE A 115 3.29 -2.40 -17.65
CA PHE A 115 1.83 -2.43 -17.59
C PHE A 115 1.23 -2.36 -18.99
N GLY A 116 -0.04 -2.71 -19.12
CA GLY A 116 -0.74 -2.71 -20.39
C GLY A 116 -2.16 -3.22 -20.26
N GLU A 117 -2.71 -3.82 -21.32
CA GLU A 117 -4.09 -4.32 -21.33
C GLU A 117 -4.33 -5.49 -20.36
N ARG A 118 -3.29 -6.28 -20.06
CA ARG A 118 -3.39 -7.37 -19.09
C ARG A 118 -3.27 -6.84 -17.69
N PRO A 119 -4.03 -7.41 -16.72
CA PRO A 119 -3.89 -7.03 -15.32
C PRO A 119 -2.50 -7.39 -14.79
N VAL A 120 -2.00 -6.56 -13.89
CA VAL A 120 -0.85 -6.82 -13.03
C VAL A 120 -1.37 -6.78 -11.61
N ASP A 121 -1.19 -7.87 -10.88
CA ASP A 121 -1.53 -7.99 -9.46
C ASP A 121 -0.48 -8.89 -8.81
N ARG A 122 0.52 -8.27 -8.19
CA ARG A 122 1.72 -8.97 -7.72
C ARG A 122 2.09 -8.55 -6.31
N VAL A 123 2.31 -9.54 -5.46
CA VAL A 123 2.83 -9.34 -4.09
C VAL A 123 4.30 -9.73 -4.08
N TYR A 124 5.19 -8.75 -4.12
CA TYR A 124 6.64 -8.96 -4.10
C TYR A 124 7.16 -9.11 -2.68
N TYR A 125 8.02 -10.10 -2.45
CA TYR A 125 8.83 -10.25 -1.23
C TYR A 125 10.05 -9.33 -1.32
N SER A 126 9.82 -8.03 -1.10
CA SER A 126 10.85 -7.01 -1.18
C SER A 126 10.50 -5.81 -0.29
N ASP A 127 11.44 -5.43 0.55
CA ASP A 127 11.43 -4.21 1.36
C ASP A 127 12.13 -3.04 0.66
N SER A 128 12.71 -3.27 -0.51
CA SER A 128 13.46 -2.27 -1.25
C SER A 128 12.61 -1.08 -1.68
N SER A 129 13.26 0.08 -1.78
CA SER A 129 12.70 1.25 -2.46
C SER A 129 12.57 0.98 -3.96
N VAL A 130 11.53 1.56 -4.57
CA VAL A 130 11.25 1.40 -5.99
C VAL A 130 11.06 2.76 -6.66
N GLN A 131 11.14 2.79 -7.98
CA GLN A 131 10.98 3.99 -8.80
C GLN A 131 9.94 3.73 -9.88
N LEU A 132 8.91 4.54 -9.92
CA LEU A 132 7.95 4.58 -11.02
C LEU A 132 8.39 5.63 -12.04
N ARG A 133 8.85 5.18 -13.18
CA ARG A 133 9.24 6.03 -14.32
C ARG A 133 8.04 6.27 -15.21
N ASP A 134 7.72 7.51 -15.47
CA ASP A 134 6.59 7.94 -16.28
C ASP A 134 7.10 8.83 -17.43
N ALA A 135 7.24 8.22 -18.59
CA ALA A 135 7.80 8.91 -19.77
C ALA A 135 6.85 9.99 -20.30
N VAL A 136 5.53 9.79 -20.20
CA VAL A 136 4.53 10.75 -20.70
C VAL A 136 4.54 12.03 -19.87
N LEU A 137 4.60 11.92 -18.53
CA LEU A 137 4.66 13.08 -17.62
C LEU A 137 6.11 13.56 -17.39
N GLY A 138 7.13 12.90 -17.98
CA GLY A 138 8.51 13.29 -17.89
C GLY A 138 9.05 13.29 -16.46
N ARG A 139 8.71 12.28 -15.65
CA ARG A 139 9.07 12.25 -14.22
C ARG A 139 9.38 10.85 -13.71
N VAL A 140 10.07 10.83 -12.58
CA VAL A 140 10.26 9.64 -11.73
C VAL A 140 9.61 9.89 -10.38
N VAL A 141 8.79 8.95 -9.92
CA VAL A 141 8.30 8.92 -8.55
C VAL A 141 9.14 7.91 -7.77
N TYR A 142 9.86 8.38 -6.77
CA TYR A 142 10.58 7.53 -5.83
C TYR A 142 9.64 7.10 -4.72
N ILE A 143 9.62 5.82 -4.41
CA ILE A 143 8.78 5.21 -3.38
C ILE A 143 9.71 4.53 -2.39
N VAL A 144 9.87 5.16 -1.22
CA VAL A 144 10.65 4.63 -0.10
C VAL A 144 9.68 4.06 0.94
N LYS A 145 9.99 2.89 1.48
CA LYS A 145 9.12 2.18 2.42
C LYS A 145 9.88 1.83 3.69
N SER A 146 9.19 1.73 4.81
CA SER A 146 9.72 1.12 6.03
C SER A 146 8.65 0.33 6.78
N GLY A 147 9.06 -0.66 7.58
CA GLY A 147 8.15 -1.60 8.24
C GLY A 147 7.34 -2.46 7.27
N SER A 148 7.73 -2.50 6.00
CA SER A 148 7.04 -3.16 4.90
C SER A 148 7.91 -4.28 4.34
N PRO A 149 7.65 -5.54 4.67
CA PRO A 149 8.41 -6.67 4.11
C PRO A 149 8.06 -6.98 2.66
N GLN A 150 7.00 -6.36 2.14
CA GLN A 150 6.46 -6.63 0.81
C GLN A 150 6.13 -5.34 0.06
N THR A 151 6.09 -5.46 -1.27
CA THR A 151 5.58 -4.44 -2.19
C THR A 151 4.45 -5.04 -3.00
N VAL A 152 3.25 -4.45 -2.95
CA VAL A 152 2.18 -4.82 -3.88
C VAL A 152 2.22 -3.88 -5.07
N VAL A 153 2.10 -4.46 -6.27
CA VAL A 153 2.03 -3.72 -7.53
C VAL A 153 0.78 -4.14 -8.26
N TRP A 154 -0.11 -3.19 -8.50
CA TRP A 154 -1.39 -3.48 -9.11
C TRP A 154 -1.78 -2.46 -10.19
N ASN A 155 -2.33 -3.00 -11.27
CA ASN A 155 -3.11 -2.27 -12.26
C ASN A 155 -4.11 -3.26 -12.88
N PRO A 156 -5.41 -2.93 -13.00
CA PRO A 156 -6.42 -3.87 -13.48
C PRO A 156 -6.33 -4.16 -14.97
N GLY A 157 -5.51 -3.42 -15.72
CA GLY A 157 -5.53 -3.51 -17.16
C GLY A 157 -6.93 -3.21 -17.71
N LYS A 158 -7.27 -3.78 -18.86
CA LYS A 158 -8.57 -3.59 -19.53
C LYS A 158 -9.78 -4.09 -18.71
N GLU A 159 -9.57 -4.96 -17.74
CA GLU A 159 -10.62 -5.39 -16.79
C GLU A 159 -11.13 -4.23 -15.95
N GLY A 160 -10.34 -3.17 -15.79
CA GLY A 160 -10.72 -1.92 -15.14
C GLY A 160 -11.92 -1.22 -15.79
N ASP A 161 -12.20 -1.48 -17.09
CA ASP A 161 -13.35 -0.92 -17.79
C ASP A 161 -14.70 -1.43 -17.22
N HIS A 162 -14.66 -2.52 -16.47
CA HIS A 162 -15.83 -3.14 -15.83
C HIS A 162 -15.90 -2.89 -14.31
N MET A 163 -14.95 -2.16 -13.76
CA MET A 163 -14.95 -1.83 -12.33
C MET A 163 -16.01 -0.77 -12.01
N ARG A 164 -16.76 -0.99 -10.92
CA ARG A 164 -17.81 -0.05 -10.48
C ARG A 164 -17.30 1.32 -10.03
N CYS A 165 -16.04 1.40 -9.67
CA CYS A 165 -15.38 2.61 -9.12
C CYS A 165 -14.51 3.33 -10.14
N ALA A 166 -14.42 2.86 -11.38
CA ALA A 166 -13.60 3.46 -12.43
C ALA A 166 -14.44 3.67 -13.71
N ARG A 167 -14.09 4.66 -14.50
CA ARG A 167 -14.66 4.85 -15.85
C ARG A 167 -13.88 4.01 -16.85
N PRO A 168 -14.52 3.61 -17.98
CA PRO A 168 -13.78 2.96 -19.05
C PRO A 168 -12.55 3.76 -19.48
N GLY A 169 -11.39 3.09 -19.56
CA GLY A 169 -10.12 3.68 -19.92
C GLY A 169 -9.33 4.34 -18.75
N GLU A 170 -9.93 4.59 -17.59
CA GLU A 170 -9.24 5.19 -16.44
C GLU A 170 -8.05 4.35 -15.93
N TRP A 171 -8.09 3.04 -16.13
CA TRP A 171 -7.00 2.14 -15.76
C TRP A 171 -5.65 2.51 -16.42
N ARG A 172 -5.68 3.24 -17.52
CA ARG A 172 -4.46 3.71 -18.20
C ARG A 172 -3.74 4.81 -17.44
N GLY A 173 -4.43 5.52 -16.55
CA GLY A 173 -3.93 6.71 -15.87
C GLY A 173 -3.37 6.46 -14.47
N PHE A 174 -3.25 5.23 -14.01
CA PHE A 174 -2.72 4.97 -12.66
C PHE A 174 -1.99 3.64 -12.53
N VAL A 175 -1.15 3.56 -11.51
CA VAL A 175 -0.53 2.33 -11.00
C VAL A 175 -0.66 2.35 -9.48
N ALA A 176 -1.08 1.26 -8.84
CA ALA A 176 -0.96 1.12 -7.41
C ALA A 176 0.42 0.51 -7.06
N VAL A 177 1.12 1.17 -6.13
CA VAL A 177 2.36 0.67 -5.55
C VAL A 177 2.25 0.80 -4.04
N GLU A 178 2.23 -0.33 -3.35
CA GLU A 178 1.84 -0.37 -1.95
C GLU A 178 2.99 -0.83 -1.06
N ALA A 179 3.17 -0.15 0.07
CA ALA A 179 3.90 -0.71 1.19
C ALA A 179 2.97 -1.69 1.91
N ALA A 180 3.35 -2.96 2.02
CA ALA A 180 2.47 -4.00 2.55
C ALA A 180 3.17 -4.92 3.55
N ALA A 181 2.37 -5.41 4.50
CA ALA A 181 2.65 -6.52 5.38
C ALA A 181 1.41 -7.42 5.39
N CYS A 182 1.40 -8.48 4.57
CA CYS A 182 0.22 -9.27 4.33
C CYS A 182 0.55 -10.76 4.12
N ARG A 183 -0.47 -11.61 4.15
CA ARG A 183 -0.38 -13.06 3.98
C ARG A 183 0.60 -13.67 4.99
N ASP A 184 1.60 -14.44 4.52
CA ASP A 184 2.66 -15.04 5.34
C ASP A 184 3.65 -14.02 5.95
N ARG A 185 3.49 -12.74 5.64
CA ARG A 185 4.26 -11.61 6.18
C ARG A 185 3.38 -10.60 6.94
N GLY A 186 2.21 -11.03 7.39
CA GLY A 186 1.40 -10.28 8.34
C GLY A 186 2.17 -9.98 9.64
N VAL A 187 1.68 -9.01 10.39
CA VAL A 187 2.30 -8.52 11.63
C VAL A 187 1.65 -9.20 12.82
N THR A 188 2.46 -9.68 13.75
CA THR A 188 2.01 -10.14 15.07
C THR A 188 2.61 -9.23 16.14
N LEU A 189 1.77 -8.70 17.02
CA LEU A 189 2.15 -7.82 18.13
C LEU A 189 1.83 -8.47 19.47
N ALA A 190 2.81 -8.56 20.36
CA ALA A 190 2.56 -8.84 21.77
C ALA A 190 1.86 -7.66 22.45
N PRO A 191 1.27 -7.85 23.66
CA PRO A 191 0.71 -6.74 24.43
C PRO A 191 1.66 -5.56 24.60
N GLY A 192 1.19 -4.37 24.25
CA GLY A 192 1.97 -3.12 24.29
C GLY A 192 2.95 -2.92 23.15
N GLU A 193 3.14 -3.89 22.25
CA GLU A 193 3.99 -3.71 21.07
C GLU A 193 3.28 -2.88 19.99
N SER A 194 4.10 -2.28 19.12
CA SER A 194 3.64 -1.50 17.98
C SER A 194 4.42 -1.80 16.72
N HIS A 195 3.78 -1.61 15.59
CA HIS A 195 4.42 -1.66 14.28
C HIS A 195 3.98 -0.46 13.45
N THR A 196 4.92 0.14 12.72
CA THR A 196 4.64 1.24 11.79
C THR A 196 4.98 0.83 10.37
N LEU A 197 3.98 0.84 9.53
CA LEU A 197 4.09 0.71 8.07
C LEU A 197 4.13 2.10 7.47
N SER A 198 5.18 2.46 6.72
CA SER A 198 5.25 3.77 6.09
C SER A 198 5.69 3.74 4.63
N GLN A 199 5.26 4.78 3.90
CA GLN A 199 5.61 5.03 2.51
C GLN A 199 5.86 6.52 2.32
N THR A 200 7.02 6.85 1.74
CA THR A 200 7.39 8.23 1.37
C THR A 200 7.53 8.33 -0.13
N LEU A 201 6.87 9.32 -0.71
CA LEU A 201 6.89 9.63 -2.13
C LEU A 201 7.63 10.94 -2.37
N SER A 202 8.55 10.94 -3.33
CA SER A 202 9.16 12.14 -3.89
C SER A 202 9.15 12.08 -5.41
N VAL A 203 9.19 13.24 -6.06
CA VAL A 203 9.10 13.34 -7.52
C VAL A 203 10.30 14.11 -8.03
N GLU A 204 10.95 13.57 -9.06
CA GLU A 204 12.00 14.25 -9.82
C GLU A 204 11.65 14.27 -11.31
N THR A 205 12.13 15.30 -12.03
CA THR A 205 12.00 15.36 -13.48
C THR A 205 12.93 14.32 -14.11
N LEU A 206 12.44 13.61 -15.12
CA LEU A 206 13.32 12.80 -15.98
C LEU A 206 14.20 13.73 -16.79
N ASP A 207 15.52 13.65 -16.60
CA ASP A 207 16.47 14.25 -17.51
C ASP A 207 16.39 13.51 -18.86
N VAL A 208 16.00 14.22 -19.90
CA VAL A 208 15.87 13.71 -21.28
C VAL A 208 17.22 13.81 -21.99
#